data_98d553ebaec33d686a64423b6a2f11bb
#
_entry.id   98d553ebaec33d686a64423b6a2f11bb
#
_cell.length_a   1.000
_cell.length_b   1.000
_cell.length_c   1.000
_cell.angle_alpha   90.00
_cell.angle_beta   90.00
_cell.angle_gamma   90.00
#
_symmetry.space_group_name_H-M   'P 1'
#
loop_
_entity.id
_entity.type
_entity.pdbx_description
1 polymer ?
#
loop_
_entity_poly.entity_id
_entity_poly.type
_entity_poly.pdbx_seq_one_letter_code
_entity_poly.pdbx_strand_id
1 'polypeptide(L)'
;MAGLPGMYDRTITCNSLSKTYSITGWRLGYLIGPAEVVEHAKKVHDFLTVGAPAPLQEAACVGVNFPESYYDDLAALYGEKRAHFCGGLDKLGLKHTTPQGS
;
A
#
# COMPACT_ATOMS: atom_id res chain seq x y z
N MET A 1 -5.84 -8.05 -9.94
CA MET A 1 -7.21 -8.10 -10.50
C MET A 1 -7.33 -7.17 -11.70
N ALA A 2 -7.12 -5.87 -11.56
CA ALA A 2 -7.21 -4.91 -12.68
C ALA A 2 -6.33 -5.21 -13.90
N GLY A 3 -5.21 -5.93 -13.74
CA GLY A 3 -4.32 -6.32 -14.85
C GLY A 3 -4.80 -7.53 -15.67
N LEU A 4 -5.92 -8.16 -15.30
CA LEU A 4 -6.49 -9.25 -16.09
C LEU A 4 -7.27 -8.68 -17.29
N PRO A 5 -7.31 -9.40 -18.43
CA PRO A 5 -8.06 -8.94 -19.62
C PRO A 5 -9.51 -8.56 -19.31
N GLY A 6 -9.93 -7.37 -19.70
CA GLY A 6 -11.29 -6.86 -19.50
C GLY A 6 -11.67 -6.52 -18.05
N MET A 7 -10.74 -6.56 -17.10
CA MET A 7 -11.05 -6.31 -15.70
C MET A 7 -10.80 -4.87 -15.25
N TYR A 8 -10.03 -4.08 -16.00
CA TYR A 8 -9.73 -2.70 -15.60
C TYR A 8 -11.00 -1.86 -15.40
N ASP A 9 -11.93 -1.92 -16.37
CA ASP A 9 -13.18 -1.14 -16.35
C ASP A 9 -14.17 -1.57 -15.25
N ARG A 10 -13.87 -2.68 -14.58
CA ARG A 10 -14.71 -3.28 -13.53
C ARG A 10 -14.00 -3.35 -12.18
N THR A 11 -12.81 -2.74 -12.08
CA THR A 11 -11.97 -2.83 -10.88
C THR A 11 -11.60 -1.45 -10.39
N ILE A 12 -11.79 -1.22 -9.10
CA ILE A 12 -11.24 -0.07 -8.40
C ILE A 12 -10.18 -0.58 -7.44
N THR A 13 -8.95 -0.12 -7.65
CA THR A 13 -7.83 -0.44 -6.78
C THR A 13 -7.66 0.67 -5.77
N CYS A 14 -7.83 0.33 -4.49
CA CYS A 14 -7.53 1.23 -3.37
C CYS A 14 -6.23 0.76 -2.72
N ASN A 15 -5.28 1.67 -2.54
CA ASN A 15 -4.02 1.36 -1.90
C ASN A 15 -3.61 2.46 -0.93
N SER A 16 -2.74 2.11 0.02
CA SER A 16 -2.24 3.01 1.04
C SER A 16 -0.73 3.17 0.89
N LEU A 17 -0.25 4.39 1.08
CA LEU A 17 1.18 4.69 1.13
C LEU A 17 1.80 4.44 2.51
N SER A 18 0.95 4.18 3.50
CA SER A 18 1.31 4.11 4.93
C SER A 18 2.41 3.13 5.25
N LYS A 19 2.39 1.93 4.66
CA LYS A 19 3.32 0.84 5.02
C LYS A 19 4.54 0.83 4.11
N THR A 20 4.32 0.98 2.81
CA THR A 20 5.40 0.98 1.81
C THR A 20 6.47 2.05 2.09
N TYR A 21 6.06 3.22 2.56
CA TYR A 21 6.95 4.35 2.82
C TYR A 21 7.08 4.71 4.30
N SER A 22 6.59 3.87 5.21
CA SER A 22 6.62 4.11 6.67
C SER A 22 5.99 5.44 7.10
N ILE A 23 4.96 5.92 6.39
CA ILE A 23 4.29 7.20 6.61
C ILE A 23 2.85 7.06 7.11
N THR A 24 2.61 6.09 7.96
CA THR A 24 1.26 5.78 8.47
C THR A 24 0.52 7.01 9.03
N GLY A 25 1.23 7.90 9.73
CA GLY A 25 0.67 9.13 10.30
C GLY A 25 0.24 10.18 9.28
N TRP A 26 0.70 10.09 8.04
CA TRP A 26 0.38 11.05 6.98
C TRP A 26 -1.03 10.88 6.41
N ARG A 27 -1.65 9.74 6.64
CA ARG A 27 -3.00 9.39 6.17
C ARG A 27 -3.17 9.52 4.65
N LEU A 28 -2.18 9.07 3.88
CA LEU A 28 -2.20 9.08 2.42
C LEU A 28 -2.49 7.71 1.83
N GLY A 29 -3.26 7.73 0.78
CA GLY A 29 -3.55 6.58 -0.07
C GLY A 29 -4.00 7.08 -1.44
N TYR A 30 -4.30 6.16 -2.33
CA TYR A 30 -4.77 6.48 -3.66
C TYR A 30 -5.80 5.47 -4.16
N LEU A 31 -6.57 5.91 -5.14
CA LEU A 31 -7.57 5.13 -5.83
C LEU A 31 -7.28 5.15 -7.32
N ILE A 32 -7.27 3.98 -7.96
CA ILE A 32 -7.09 3.82 -9.40
C ILE A 32 -8.32 3.08 -9.95
N GLY A 33 -8.89 3.60 -11.02
CA GLY A 33 -10.02 2.98 -11.68
C GLY A 33 -10.48 3.79 -12.90
N PRO A 34 -11.60 3.43 -13.52
CA PRO A 34 -12.19 4.19 -14.62
C PRO A 34 -12.42 5.65 -14.23
N ALA A 35 -12.11 6.57 -15.15
CA ALA A 35 -12.15 8.01 -14.87
C ALA A 35 -13.49 8.49 -14.35
N GLU A 36 -14.60 8.01 -14.92
CA GLU A 36 -15.96 8.37 -14.49
C GLU A 36 -16.19 8.02 -13.01
N VAL A 37 -15.78 6.82 -12.59
CA VAL A 37 -15.94 6.37 -11.21
C VAL A 37 -15.06 7.19 -10.26
N VAL A 38 -13.81 7.48 -10.67
CA VAL A 38 -12.88 8.28 -9.89
C VAL A 38 -13.42 9.70 -9.69
N GLU A 39 -14.01 10.32 -10.72
CA GLU A 39 -14.60 11.66 -10.61
C GLU A 39 -15.81 11.69 -9.64
N HIS A 40 -16.61 10.65 -9.59
CA HIS A 40 -17.67 10.54 -8.59
C HIS A 40 -17.11 10.32 -7.18
N ALA A 41 -16.10 9.46 -7.05
CA ALA A 41 -15.41 9.22 -5.78
C ALA A 41 -14.77 10.49 -5.22
N LYS A 42 -14.17 11.34 -6.06
CA LYS A 42 -13.61 12.64 -5.66
C LYS A 42 -14.66 13.55 -5.03
N LYS A 43 -15.85 13.64 -5.63
CA LYS A 43 -16.94 14.45 -5.08
C LYS A 43 -17.37 13.99 -3.68
N VAL A 44 -17.51 12.67 -3.49
CA VAL A 44 -17.84 12.09 -2.17
C VAL A 44 -16.71 12.34 -1.17
N HIS A 45 -15.46 12.14 -1.59
CA HIS A 45 -14.29 12.34 -0.74
C HIS A 45 -14.15 13.80 -0.29
N ASP A 46 -14.44 14.75 -1.16
CA ASP A 46 -14.43 16.19 -0.83
C ASP A 46 -15.39 16.51 0.32
N PHE A 47 -16.60 15.97 0.28
CA PHE A 47 -17.57 16.13 1.36
C PHE A 47 -17.17 15.42 2.66
N LEU A 48 -16.48 14.30 2.58
CA LEU A 48 -16.10 13.51 3.76
C LEU A 48 -14.86 14.06 4.48
N THR A 49 -13.85 14.52 3.74
CA THR A 49 -12.53 14.84 4.29
C THR A 49 -11.86 16.07 3.69
N VAL A 50 -12.51 16.76 2.73
CA VAL A 50 -11.96 17.87 1.94
C VAL A 50 -10.77 17.44 1.04
N GLY A 51 -9.97 16.49 1.47
CA GLY A 51 -8.82 15.95 0.74
C GLY A 51 -7.60 15.76 1.62
N ALA A 52 -6.61 15.10 1.08
CA ALA A 52 -5.32 14.94 1.76
C ALA A 52 -4.52 16.26 1.69
N PRO A 53 -3.70 16.59 2.73
CA PRO A 53 -2.89 17.80 2.72
C PRO A 53 -1.96 17.89 1.52
N ALA A 54 -2.01 18.98 0.77
CA ALA A 54 -1.23 19.16 -0.47
C ALA A 54 0.29 18.99 -0.28
N PRO A 55 0.94 19.50 0.79
CA PRO A 55 2.37 19.27 1.00
C PRO A 55 2.73 17.80 1.16
N LEU A 56 1.86 17.01 1.79
CA LEU A 56 2.08 15.57 1.96
C LEU A 56 1.87 14.80 0.66
N GLN A 57 0.94 15.23 -0.18
CA GLN A 57 0.76 14.66 -1.52
C GLN A 57 2.00 14.91 -2.38
N GLU A 58 2.55 16.12 -2.36
CA GLU A 58 3.77 16.46 -3.09
C GLU A 58 4.95 15.61 -2.61
N ALA A 59 5.14 15.49 -1.31
CA ALA A 59 6.18 14.63 -0.74
C ALA A 59 5.98 13.14 -1.12
N ALA A 60 4.75 12.67 -1.20
CA ALA A 60 4.44 11.29 -1.62
C ALA A 60 4.83 11.01 -3.08
N CYS A 61 4.83 12.02 -3.95
CA CYS A 61 5.30 11.90 -5.32
C CYS A 61 6.77 11.44 -5.39
N VAL A 62 7.60 11.84 -4.44
CA VAL A 62 8.99 11.37 -4.35
C VAL A 62 9.03 9.87 -4.10
N GLY A 63 8.24 9.38 -3.13
CA GLY A 63 8.18 7.96 -2.81
C GLY A 63 7.67 7.09 -3.98
N VAL A 64 6.62 7.54 -4.66
CA VAL A 64 6.03 6.81 -5.80
C VAL A 64 7.02 6.70 -6.97
N ASN A 65 7.99 7.60 -7.06
CA ASN A 65 9.04 7.58 -8.08
C ASN A 65 10.34 6.90 -7.61
N PHE A 66 10.36 6.22 -6.48
CA PHE A 66 11.52 5.45 -6.06
C PHE A 66 11.86 4.34 -7.05
N PRO A 67 13.16 4.01 -7.23
CA PRO A 67 13.59 2.94 -8.12
C PRO A 67 13.13 1.57 -7.62
N GLU A 68 13.09 0.59 -8.51
CA GLU A 68 12.73 -0.81 -8.20
C GLU A 68 13.53 -1.37 -7.02
N SER A 69 14.82 -1.02 -6.94
CA SER A 69 15.72 -1.44 -5.85
C SER A 69 15.20 -1.10 -4.45
N TYR A 70 14.44 -0.01 -4.30
CA TYR A 70 13.81 0.34 -3.02
C TYR A 70 12.83 -0.77 -2.57
N TYR A 71 12.06 -1.29 -3.50
CA TYR A 71 11.05 -2.33 -3.20
C TYR A 71 11.71 -3.69 -2.97
N ASP A 72 12.78 -4.00 -3.69
CA ASP A 72 13.59 -5.20 -3.49
C ASP A 72 14.24 -5.22 -2.11
N ASP A 73 14.85 -4.10 -1.71
CA ASP A 73 15.44 -3.92 -0.39
C ASP A 73 14.40 -4.03 0.72
N LEU A 74 13.23 -3.44 0.51
CA LEU A 74 12.12 -3.52 1.44
C LEU A 74 11.62 -4.96 1.61
N ALA A 75 11.49 -5.69 0.51
CA ALA A 75 11.09 -7.09 0.52
C ALA A 75 12.11 -7.98 1.25
N ALA A 76 13.42 -7.77 1.00
CA ALA A 76 14.50 -8.46 1.69
C ALA A 76 14.46 -8.19 3.20
N LEU A 77 14.35 -6.93 3.61
CA LEU A 77 14.24 -6.52 5.01
C LEU A 77 13.08 -7.21 5.74
N TYR A 78 11.90 -7.24 5.11
CA TYR A 78 10.74 -7.92 5.72
C TYR A 78 10.87 -9.44 5.70
N GLY A 79 11.55 -9.99 4.70
CA GLY A 79 11.92 -11.41 4.66
C GLY A 79 12.78 -11.83 5.86
N GLU A 80 13.80 -11.06 6.17
CA GLU A 80 14.67 -11.27 7.34
C GLU A 80 13.88 -11.16 8.66
N LYS A 81 13.08 -10.11 8.81
CA LYS A 81 12.23 -9.92 10.00
C LYS A 81 11.25 -11.07 10.20
N ARG A 82 10.64 -11.55 9.12
CA ARG A 82 9.75 -12.72 9.15
C ARG A 82 10.48 -13.96 9.62
N ALA A 83 11.64 -14.25 9.03
CA ALA A 83 12.43 -15.42 9.40
C ALA A 83 12.86 -15.37 10.88
N HIS A 84 13.30 -14.20 11.35
CA HIS A 84 13.68 -14.00 12.74
C HIS A 84 12.49 -14.22 13.69
N PHE A 85 11.34 -13.63 13.39
CA PHE A 85 10.13 -13.73 14.22
C PHE A 85 9.60 -15.17 14.26
N CYS A 86 9.41 -15.80 13.08
CA CYS A 86 8.93 -17.18 13.01
C CYS A 86 9.89 -18.15 13.70
N GLY A 87 11.21 -18.01 13.50
CA GLY A 87 12.21 -18.82 14.19
C GLY A 87 12.21 -18.63 15.72
N GLY A 88 11.81 -17.46 16.20
CA GLY A 88 11.56 -17.21 17.62
C GLY A 88 10.35 -17.99 18.14
N LEU A 89 9.26 -17.98 17.40
CA LEU A 89 8.05 -18.74 17.74
C LEU A 89 8.31 -20.26 17.77
N ASP A 90 9.07 -20.76 16.78
CA ASP A 90 9.47 -22.18 16.71
C ASP A 90 10.25 -22.60 17.95
N LYS A 91 11.23 -21.79 18.37
CA LYS A 91 12.04 -22.05 19.58
C LYS A 91 11.20 -22.09 20.86
N LEU A 92 10.07 -21.38 20.88
CA LEU A 92 9.13 -21.38 22.00
C LEU A 92 8.09 -22.51 21.90
N GLY A 93 8.12 -23.31 20.83
CA GLY A 93 7.13 -24.37 20.57
C GLY A 93 5.73 -23.85 20.23
N LEU A 94 5.62 -22.59 19.80
CA LEU A 94 4.34 -21.97 19.45
C LEU A 94 3.97 -22.29 18.00
N LYS A 95 2.77 -22.83 17.81
CA LYS A 95 2.25 -23.11 16.46
C LYS A 95 1.87 -21.81 15.76
N HIS A 96 2.35 -21.62 14.56
CA HIS A 96 2.01 -20.47 13.72
C HIS A 96 1.88 -20.87 12.24
N THR A 97 1.22 -20.04 11.46
CA THR A 97 1.26 -20.11 10.00
C THR A 97 2.37 -19.20 9.50
N THR A 98 3.11 -19.62 8.47
CA THR A 98 4.11 -18.72 7.86
C THR A 98 3.41 -17.63 7.07
N PRO A 99 3.56 -16.33 7.43
CA PRO A 99 2.96 -15.23 6.69
C PRO A 99 3.52 -15.16 5.27
N GLN A 100 2.63 -14.91 4.30
CA GLN A 100 3.01 -14.73 2.88
C GLN A 100 2.91 -13.26 2.45
N GLY A 101 2.46 -12.38 3.32
CA GLY A 101 2.39 -10.94 3.13
C GLY A 101 2.40 -10.23 4.48
N SER A 102 2.33 -8.90 4.47
CA SER A 102 2.26 -8.07 5.67
C SER A 102 0.82 -7.78 6.09
#